data_591afdf05c4f113927f52ab68fe5145e
#
_entry.id   591afdf05c4f113927f52ab68fe5145e
#
_cell.length_a   1.000
_cell.length_b   1.000
_cell.length_c   1.000
_cell.angle_alpha   90.00
_cell.angle_beta   90.00
_cell.angle_gamma   90.00
#
_symmetry.space_group_name_H-M   'P 1'
#
loop_
_entity.id
_entity.type
_entity.pdbx_description
1 polymer ?
#
loop_
_entity_poly.entity_id
_entity_poly.type
_entity_poly.pdbx_seq_one_letter_code
_entity_poly.pdbx_strand_id
1 'polypeptide(L)'
;MHNRFYRCAVIDIGANSVRMNIYDINTESREYSIAASARNMLGLAALVSGGKITECGTEMLMQTLAGFREKAKDYGCRRVMAFATAGLRAVSNGIAIADRIRSELGIEISVITGEKEARYDFAAMLGRFGDAIAGRGVVLDMGGGSTEMIAFENKEIKALSSMKIGSLALYRNYVRQKKSPPFPTRAESWSIIRYTRMVIGSKKEFRGFGGTAYLTGGTARTIAKLHKAVFGGAGTTDG
;
A
#
# COMPACT_ATOMS: atom_id res chain seq x y z
N MET A 1 16.12 -16.89 30.23
CA MET A 1 14.75 -16.32 30.24
C MET A 1 14.39 -15.91 28.82
N HIS A 2 13.47 -16.61 28.16
CA HIS A 2 12.96 -16.18 26.84
C HIS A 2 12.16 -14.90 27.05
N ASN A 3 12.60 -13.82 26.41
CA ASN A 3 11.90 -12.54 26.52
C ASN A 3 10.57 -12.69 25.79
N ARG A 4 9.44 -12.70 26.52
CA ARG A 4 8.07 -12.89 26.00
C ARG A 4 7.66 -11.80 25.02
N PHE A 5 8.36 -10.66 25.06
CA PHE A 5 8.08 -9.51 24.20
C PHE A 5 9.30 -9.15 23.38
N TYR A 6 9.08 -8.86 22.13
CA TYR A 6 10.07 -8.20 21.31
C TYR A 6 9.46 -7.10 20.46
N ARG A 7 10.27 -6.10 20.17
CA ARG A 7 9.88 -4.98 19.34
C ARG A 7 10.47 -5.11 17.96
N CYS A 8 9.63 -4.89 16.93
CA CYS A 8 10.10 -4.86 15.55
C CYS A 8 9.52 -3.66 14.80
N ALA A 9 10.30 -3.13 13.86
CA ALA A 9 9.85 -2.11 12.93
C ALA A 9 9.50 -2.76 11.58
N VAL A 10 8.37 -2.38 11.02
CA VAL A 10 7.94 -2.76 9.66
C VAL A 10 7.84 -1.50 8.83
N ILE A 11 8.59 -1.46 7.72
CA ILE A 11 8.62 -0.34 6.78
C ILE A 11 7.92 -0.76 5.49
N ASP A 12 6.98 0.04 5.04
CA ASP A 12 6.27 -0.08 3.76
C ASP A 12 6.68 1.06 2.84
N ILE A 13 7.27 0.73 1.69
CA ILE A 13 7.72 1.69 0.66
C ILE A 13 6.73 1.66 -0.48
N GLY A 14 5.71 2.51 -0.40
CA GLY A 14 4.69 2.66 -1.42
C GLY A 14 5.04 3.70 -2.49
N ALA A 15 4.19 3.83 -3.50
CA ALA A 15 4.38 4.80 -4.59
C ALA A 15 4.21 6.26 -4.14
N ASN A 16 3.44 6.52 -3.09
CA ASN A 16 3.16 7.86 -2.58
C ASN A 16 3.82 8.16 -1.25
N SER A 17 3.88 7.20 -0.36
CA SER A 17 4.39 7.37 1.00
C SER A 17 5.24 6.20 1.44
N VAL A 18 6.20 6.50 2.30
CA VAL A 18 6.93 5.49 3.08
C VAL A 18 6.40 5.54 4.50
N ARG A 19 6.06 4.39 5.06
CA ARG A 19 5.52 4.25 6.41
C ARG A 19 6.37 3.31 7.22
N MET A 20 6.47 3.57 8.51
CA MET A 20 7.03 2.65 9.47
C MET A 20 6.06 2.52 10.64
N ASN A 21 5.75 1.29 11.03
CA ASN A 21 5.11 0.97 12.29
C ASN A 21 6.10 0.19 13.14
N ILE A 22 6.15 0.52 14.41
CA ILE A 22 6.89 -0.22 15.43
C ILE A 22 5.88 -1.01 16.24
N TYR A 23 6.07 -2.32 16.28
CA TYR A 23 5.17 -3.26 16.96
C TYR A 23 5.84 -3.82 18.21
N ASP A 24 5.11 -3.85 19.31
CA ASP A 24 5.36 -4.72 20.45
C ASP A 24 4.63 -6.03 20.22
N ILE A 25 5.36 -7.13 20.18
CA ILE A 25 4.83 -8.46 19.88
C ILE A 25 5.03 -9.38 21.08
N ASN A 26 3.93 -9.94 21.58
CA ASN A 26 3.97 -11.02 22.54
C ASN A 26 4.09 -12.36 21.80
N THR A 27 5.20 -13.06 22.02
CA THR A 27 5.50 -14.33 21.31
C THR A 27 4.67 -15.50 21.80
N GLU A 28 4.07 -15.43 22.98
CA GLU A 28 3.27 -16.49 23.56
C GLU A 28 1.79 -16.36 23.12
N SER A 29 1.18 -15.18 23.37
CA SER A 29 -0.23 -14.94 22.98
C SER A 29 -0.40 -14.64 21.48
N ARG A 30 0.71 -14.33 20.75
CA ARG A 30 0.68 -13.84 19.37
C ARG A 30 -0.05 -12.52 19.18
N GLU A 31 -0.29 -11.81 20.26
CA GLU A 31 -0.87 -10.47 20.23
C GLU A 31 0.21 -9.45 19.90
N TYR A 32 -0.22 -8.37 19.25
CA TYR A 32 0.66 -7.23 18.97
C TYR A 32 -0.06 -5.91 19.20
N SER A 33 0.72 -4.90 19.51
CA SER A 33 0.25 -3.52 19.57
C SER A 33 1.21 -2.59 18.84
N ILE A 34 0.73 -1.44 18.39
CA ILE A 34 1.57 -0.43 17.74
C ILE A 34 2.14 0.48 18.82
N ALA A 35 3.47 0.38 19.03
CA ALA A 35 4.21 1.24 19.96
C ALA A 35 4.47 2.63 19.37
N ALA A 36 4.72 2.73 18.06
CA ALA A 36 4.93 3.99 17.36
C ALA A 36 4.67 3.87 15.86
N SER A 37 4.37 4.99 15.22
CA SER A 37 4.23 5.10 13.78
C SER A 37 5.00 6.31 13.25
N ALA A 38 5.48 6.21 12.02
CA ALA A 38 6.05 7.31 11.26
C ALA A 38 5.62 7.21 9.80
N ARG A 39 5.46 8.34 9.14
CA ARG A 39 5.09 8.40 7.73
C ARG A 39 5.76 9.59 7.07
N ASN A 40 6.28 9.36 5.85
CA ASN A 40 6.77 10.43 4.99
C ASN A 40 6.07 10.35 3.62
N MET A 41 5.53 11.47 3.15
CA MET A 41 4.84 11.59 1.87
C MET A 41 5.85 11.96 0.79
N LEU A 42 6.62 10.99 0.29
CA LEU A 42 7.67 11.23 -0.69
C LEU A 42 7.16 11.49 -2.10
N GLY A 43 5.99 10.92 -2.44
CA GLY A 43 5.48 11.02 -3.80
C GLY A 43 6.40 10.37 -4.84
N LEU A 44 7.00 9.22 -4.54
CA LEU A 44 7.97 8.54 -5.41
C LEU A 44 7.47 8.40 -6.86
N ALA A 45 6.17 8.18 -7.04
CA ALA A 45 5.59 8.12 -8.38
C ALA A 45 5.78 9.41 -9.20
N ALA A 46 5.86 10.58 -8.56
CA ALA A 46 6.11 11.86 -9.23
C ALA A 46 7.60 12.08 -9.55
N LEU A 47 8.49 11.33 -8.89
CA LEU A 47 9.95 11.40 -9.06
C LEU A 47 10.46 10.35 -10.06
N VAL A 48 9.57 9.81 -10.92
CA VAL A 48 9.93 8.86 -11.98
C VAL A 48 10.09 9.60 -13.29
N SER A 49 11.25 9.43 -13.93
CA SER A 49 11.58 9.92 -15.28
C SER A 49 12.17 8.79 -16.11
N GLY A 50 11.75 8.63 -17.36
CA GLY A 50 12.23 7.55 -18.23
C GLY A 50 12.06 6.13 -17.66
N GLY A 51 11.02 5.89 -16.83
CA GLY A 51 10.79 4.59 -16.19
C GLY A 51 11.73 4.29 -15.01
N LYS A 52 12.47 5.27 -14.52
CA LYS A 52 13.41 5.16 -13.39
C LYS A 52 13.07 6.20 -12.33
N ILE A 53 13.26 5.88 -11.07
CA ILE A 53 13.29 6.89 -10.00
C ILE A 53 14.54 7.75 -10.22
N THR A 54 14.37 9.06 -10.15
CA THR A 54 15.47 10.02 -10.28
C THR A 54 16.44 9.91 -9.11
N GLU A 55 17.68 10.40 -9.29
CA GLU A 55 18.65 10.42 -8.20
C GLU A 55 18.14 11.22 -7.00
N CYS A 56 17.52 12.38 -7.22
CA CYS A 56 16.86 13.15 -6.16
C CYS A 56 15.81 12.32 -5.40
N GLY A 57 14.99 11.53 -6.12
CA GLY A 57 14.00 10.63 -5.50
C GLY A 57 14.65 9.50 -4.69
N THR A 58 15.78 8.99 -5.19
CA THR A 58 16.56 7.97 -4.47
C THR A 58 17.14 8.53 -3.18
N GLU A 59 17.77 9.72 -3.23
CA GLU A 59 18.31 10.39 -2.06
C GLU A 59 17.24 10.72 -1.00
N MET A 60 16.06 11.20 -1.42
CA MET A 60 14.93 11.44 -0.52
C MET A 60 14.46 10.17 0.18
N LEU A 61 14.43 9.04 -0.55
CA LEU A 61 14.10 7.73 0.02
C LEU A 61 15.17 7.29 1.02
N MET A 62 16.45 7.41 0.67
CA MET A 62 17.58 7.09 1.53
C MET A 62 17.53 7.88 2.85
N GLN A 63 17.35 9.18 2.79
CA GLN A 63 17.22 10.05 3.97
C GLN A 63 16.04 9.63 4.86
N THR A 64 14.89 9.33 4.26
CA THR A 64 13.72 8.87 5.00
C THR A 64 14.00 7.56 5.73
N LEU A 65 14.62 6.59 5.05
CA LEU A 65 14.93 5.30 5.64
C LEU A 65 16.02 5.38 6.72
N ALA A 66 17.01 6.27 6.55
CA ALA A 66 17.98 6.56 7.59
C ALA A 66 17.31 7.07 8.87
N GLY A 67 16.39 8.04 8.75
CA GLY A 67 15.61 8.54 9.89
C GLY A 67 14.73 7.45 10.54
N PHE A 68 14.15 6.56 9.73
CA PHE A 68 13.35 5.45 10.27
C PHE A 68 14.24 4.41 10.98
N ARG A 69 15.44 4.15 10.49
CA ARG A 69 16.41 3.27 11.14
C ARG A 69 16.82 3.79 12.51
N GLU A 70 17.16 5.07 12.61
CA GLU A 70 17.51 5.68 13.91
C GLU A 70 16.32 5.62 14.88
N LYS A 71 15.11 5.96 14.43
CA LYS A 71 13.92 5.83 15.26
C LYS A 71 13.67 4.38 15.71
N ALA A 72 13.84 3.40 14.85
CA ALA A 72 13.71 2.00 15.22
C ALA A 72 14.76 1.59 16.28
N LYS A 73 15.98 2.12 16.19
CA LYS A 73 17.04 1.92 17.15
C LYS A 73 16.70 2.54 18.50
N ASP A 74 16.22 3.78 18.52
CA ASP A 74 15.81 4.49 19.76
C ASP A 74 14.69 3.75 20.50
N TYR A 75 13.80 3.10 19.74
CA TYR A 75 12.74 2.25 20.30
C TYR A 75 13.23 0.84 20.69
N GLY A 76 14.50 0.52 20.50
CA GLY A 76 15.06 -0.79 20.84
C GLY A 76 14.52 -1.92 19.98
N CYS A 77 14.20 -1.67 18.70
CA CYS A 77 13.73 -2.71 17.79
C CYS A 77 14.80 -3.75 17.54
N ARG A 78 14.47 -5.02 17.77
CA ARG A 78 15.37 -6.15 17.48
C ARG A 78 15.49 -6.45 16.00
N ARG A 79 14.48 -6.09 15.21
CA ARG A 79 14.39 -6.36 13.79
C ARG A 79 13.73 -5.18 13.06
N VAL A 80 14.29 -4.87 11.90
CA VAL A 80 13.67 -3.96 10.92
C VAL A 80 13.37 -4.79 9.68
N MET A 81 12.12 -4.81 9.27
CA MET A 81 11.65 -5.45 8.04
C MET A 81 11.18 -4.35 7.09
N ALA A 82 11.67 -4.34 5.86
CA ALA A 82 11.28 -3.37 4.85
C ALA A 82 10.74 -4.08 3.61
N PHE A 83 9.58 -3.63 3.16
CA PHE A 83 8.94 -4.10 1.96
C PHE A 83 8.75 -2.94 0.99
N ALA A 84 8.99 -3.19 -0.29
CA ALA A 84 8.68 -2.23 -1.34
C ALA A 84 7.62 -2.83 -2.27
N THR A 85 6.60 -2.04 -2.55
CA THR A 85 5.46 -2.41 -3.36
C THR A 85 5.54 -1.73 -4.74
N ALA A 86 4.45 -1.24 -5.29
CA ALA A 86 4.40 -0.62 -6.60
C ALA A 86 5.41 0.54 -6.81
N GLY A 87 5.88 1.19 -5.74
CA GLY A 87 6.86 2.29 -5.80
C GLY A 87 8.19 1.87 -6.42
N LEU A 88 8.78 0.75 -5.96
CA LEU A 88 10.02 0.22 -6.52
C LEU A 88 9.78 -0.90 -7.56
N ARG A 89 8.70 -1.65 -7.42
CA ARG A 89 8.37 -2.75 -8.35
C ARG A 89 8.13 -2.28 -9.79
N ALA A 90 7.61 -1.07 -9.97
CA ALA A 90 7.19 -0.56 -11.28
C ALA A 90 8.30 0.17 -12.05
N VAL A 91 9.50 0.31 -11.51
CA VAL A 91 10.61 1.07 -12.09
C VAL A 91 11.79 0.15 -12.41
N SER A 92 12.53 0.48 -13.48
CA SER A 92 13.61 -0.38 -13.94
C SER A 92 14.87 -0.35 -13.05
N ASN A 93 15.04 0.67 -12.21
CA ASN A 93 16.15 0.79 -11.26
C ASN A 93 15.74 0.42 -9.81
N GLY A 94 14.56 -0.14 -9.59
CA GLY A 94 14.05 -0.44 -8.24
C GLY A 94 14.93 -1.41 -7.45
N ILE A 95 15.44 -2.47 -8.10
CA ILE A 95 16.34 -3.43 -7.46
C ILE A 95 17.69 -2.78 -7.12
N ALA A 96 18.27 -2.01 -8.05
CA ALA A 96 19.53 -1.29 -7.79
C ALA A 96 19.41 -0.30 -6.61
N ILE A 97 18.26 0.37 -6.48
CA ILE A 97 17.97 1.22 -5.33
C ILE A 97 17.89 0.39 -4.03
N ALA A 98 17.22 -0.75 -4.05
CA ALA A 98 17.13 -1.63 -2.88
C ALA A 98 18.52 -2.15 -2.47
N ASP A 99 19.37 -2.51 -3.42
CA ASP A 99 20.76 -2.93 -3.17
C ASP A 99 21.63 -1.82 -2.59
N ARG A 100 21.48 -0.59 -3.11
CA ARG A 100 22.15 0.59 -2.57
C ARG A 100 21.74 0.87 -1.11
N ILE A 101 20.44 0.80 -0.81
CA ILE A 101 19.91 0.97 0.55
C ILE A 101 20.48 -0.12 1.48
N ARG A 102 20.56 -1.36 1.02
CA ARG A 102 21.16 -2.44 1.78
C ARG A 102 22.65 -2.17 2.08
N SER A 103 23.41 -1.72 1.09
CA SER A 103 24.86 -1.49 1.26
C SER A 103 25.16 -0.27 2.13
N GLU A 104 24.41 0.82 1.99
CA GLU A 104 24.69 2.08 2.69
C GLU A 104 23.98 2.20 4.07
N LEU A 105 22.77 1.64 4.18
CA LEU A 105 21.96 1.75 5.40
C LEU A 105 21.83 0.44 6.18
N GLY A 106 22.26 -0.70 5.62
CA GLY A 106 22.06 -2.00 6.25
C GLY A 106 20.61 -2.44 6.34
N ILE A 107 19.71 -1.81 5.58
CA ILE A 107 18.28 -2.15 5.54
C ILE A 107 18.04 -3.06 4.34
N GLU A 108 17.64 -4.31 4.60
CA GLU A 108 17.26 -5.24 3.53
C GLU A 108 15.82 -4.95 3.10
N ILE A 109 15.63 -4.62 1.81
CA ILE A 109 14.32 -4.35 1.23
C ILE A 109 13.87 -5.55 0.39
N SER A 110 12.72 -6.12 0.75
CA SER A 110 12.03 -7.10 -0.07
C SER A 110 11.10 -6.39 -1.06
N VAL A 111 11.46 -6.34 -2.34
CA VAL A 111 10.54 -5.89 -3.38
C VAL A 111 9.53 -7.01 -3.65
N ILE A 112 8.29 -6.84 -3.17
CA ILE A 112 7.27 -7.89 -3.22
C ILE A 112 6.44 -7.82 -4.51
N THR A 113 5.98 -9.00 -4.97
CA THR A 113 5.05 -9.08 -6.09
C THR A 113 3.68 -8.53 -5.70
N GLY A 114 2.86 -8.12 -6.68
CA GLY A 114 1.50 -7.68 -6.39
C GLY A 114 0.61 -8.77 -5.79
N GLU A 115 0.86 -10.03 -6.14
CA GLU A 115 0.16 -11.17 -5.52
C GLU A 115 0.53 -11.32 -4.05
N LYS A 116 1.80 -11.13 -3.70
CA LYS A 116 2.25 -11.20 -2.31
C LYS A 116 1.69 -10.03 -1.50
N GLU A 117 1.64 -8.83 -2.10
CA GLU A 117 0.98 -7.66 -1.52
C GLU A 117 -0.49 -7.97 -1.23
N ALA A 118 -1.26 -8.43 -2.22
CA ALA A 118 -2.66 -8.83 -2.06
C ALA A 118 -2.90 -9.88 -0.96
N ARG A 119 -2.00 -10.84 -0.80
CA ARG A 119 -2.08 -11.83 0.29
C ARG A 119 -1.87 -11.19 1.66
N TYR A 120 -0.98 -10.22 1.76
CA TYR A 120 -0.77 -9.49 3.02
C TYR A 120 -1.95 -8.60 3.36
N ASP A 121 -2.57 -7.94 2.37
CA ASP A 121 -3.79 -7.14 2.57
C ASP A 121 -4.94 -8.00 3.08
N PHE A 122 -5.11 -9.20 2.50
CA PHE A 122 -6.12 -10.13 2.96
C PHE A 122 -5.85 -10.64 4.37
N ALA A 123 -4.61 -10.98 4.70
CA ALA A 123 -4.22 -11.41 6.04
C ALA A 123 -4.43 -10.29 7.07
N ALA A 124 -4.09 -9.04 6.73
CA ALA A 124 -4.34 -7.89 7.59
C ALA A 124 -5.84 -7.66 7.84
N MET A 125 -6.67 -7.82 6.81
CA MET A 125 -8.11 -7.72 6.92
C MET A 125 -8.68 -8.84 7.83
N LEU A 126 -8.23 -10.09 7.65
CA LEU A 126 -8.64 -11.19 8.54
C LEU A 126 -8.23 -10.92 9.99
N GLY A 127 -7.03 -10.41 10.21
CA GLY A 127 -6.56 -10.03 11.55
C GLY A 127 -7.38 -8.90 12.18
N ARG A 128 -7.90 -7.95 11.38
CA ARG A 128 -8.68 -6.81 11.85
C ARG A 128 -10.13 -7.18 12.14
N PHE A 129 -10.77 -7.93 11.26
CA PHE A 129 -12.20 -8.24 11.35
C PHE A 129 -12.49 -9.59 12.03
N GLY A 130 -11.55 -10.53 12.05
CA GLY A 130 -11.71 -11.83 12.66
C GLY A 130 -12.97 -12.57 12.17
N ASP A 131 -13.86 -12.88 13.10
CA ASP A 131 -15.13 -13.55 12.81
C ASP A 131 -16.23 -12.61 12.28
N ALA A 132 -16.03 -11.29 12.38
CA ALA A 132 -16.96 -10.31 11.83
C ALA A 132 -16.88 -10.18 10.29
N ILE A 133 -15.90 -10.83 9.65
CA ILE A 133 -15.82 -10.84 8.19
C ILE A 133 -16.98 -11.65 7.60
N ALA A 134 -17.59 -11.15 6.53
CA ALA A 134 -18.62 -11.88 5.80
C ALA A 134 -18.09 -13.23 5.28
N GLY A 135 -18.96 -14.22 5.12
CA GLY A 135 -18.57 -15.52 4.57
C GLY A 135 -18.06 -15.46 3.13
N ARG A 136 -18.46 -14.44 2.36
CA ARG A 136 -18.06 -14.22 0.97
C ARG A 136 -17.92 -12.73 0.69
N GLY A 137 -16.87 -12.35 -0.04
CA GLY A 137 -16.65 -10.95 -0.35
C GLY A 137 -15.44 -10.68 -1.25
N VAL A 138 -15.19 -9.40 -1.47
CA VAL A 138 -14.05 -8.90 -2.23
C VAL A 138 -13.32 -7.83 -1.42
N VAL A 139 -12.02 -7.94 -1.30
CA VAL A 139 -11.15 -6.88 -0.78
C VAL A 139 -10.56 -6.10 -1.95
N LEU A 140 -10.58 -4.78 -1.84
CA LEU A 140 -9.95 -3.85 -2.78
C LEU A 140 -9.00 -2.94 -2.01
N ASP A 141 -7.69 -3.15 -2.17
CA ASP A 141 -6.71 -2.16 -1.71
C ASP A 141 -6.38 -1.18 -2.83
N MET A 142 -6.83 0.05 -2.67
CA MET A 142 -6.67 1.10 -3.67
C MET A 142 -5.47 1.98 -3.32
N GLY A 143 -4.30 1.56 -3.81
CA GLY A 143 -3.04 2.28 -3.63
C GLY A 143 -2.81 3.41 -4.65
N GLY A 144 -1.62 4.01 -4.57
CA GLY A 144 -1.19 5.02 -5.54
C GLY A 144 -0.69 4.43 -6.86
N GLY A 145 0.04 3.32 -6.82
CA GLY A 145 0.65 2.68 -7.99
C GLY A 145 -0.19 1.54 -8.57
N SER A 146 -0.80 0.75 -7.71
CA SER A 146 -1.62 -0.41 -8.05
C SER A 146 -2.93 -0.42 -7.27
N THR A 147 -3.80 -1.33 -7.67
CA THR A 147 -4.99 -1.75 -6.91
C THR A 147 -4.97 -3.27 -6.85
N GLU A 148 -4.98 -3.79 -5.64
CA GLU A 148 -5.10 -5.20 -5.38
C GLU A 148 -6.57 -5.57 -5.23
N MET A 149 -6.99 -6.68 -5.86
CA MET A 149 -8.34 -7.23 -5.77
C MET A 149 -8.28 -8.68 -5.34
N ILE A 150 -8.96 -9.02 -4.26
CA ILE A 150 -8.96 -10.34 -3.66
C ILE A 150 -10.41 -10.78 -3.45
N ALA A 151 -10.82 -11.85 -4.13
CA ALA A 151 -12.09 -12.51 -3.87
C ALA A 151 -11.87 -13.64 -2.87
N PHE A 152 -12.73 -13.74 -1.87
CA PHE A 152 -12.63 -14.75 -0.83
C PHE A 152 -13.99 -15.37 -0.52
N GLU A 153 -13.95 -16.58 -0.03
CA GLU A 153 -15.09 -17.33 0.50
C GLU A 153 -14.63 -18.20 1.67
N ASN A 154 -15.35 -18.14 2.79
CA ASN A 154 -15.03 -18.86 4.01
C ASN A 154 -13.59 -18.61 4.52
N LYS A 155 -13.16 -17.34 4.47
CA LYS A 155 -11.80 -16.89 4.84
C LYS A 155 -10.67 -17.46 3.96
N GLU A 156 -10.99 -18.02 2.80
CA GLU A 156 -10.04 -18.53 1.84
C GLU A 156 -10.03 -17.67 0.57
N ILE A 157 -8.83 -17.37 0.05
CA ILE A 157 -8.69 -16.66 -1.22
C ILE A 157 -9.12 -17.58 -2.36
N LYS A 158 -10.09 -17.12 -3.17
CA LYS A 158 -10.56 -17.81 -4.38
C LYS A 158 -9.96 -17.22 -5.66
N ALA A 159 -9.73 -15.90 -5.67
CA ALA A 159 -9.03 -15.22 -6.75
C ALA A 159 -8.28 -14.02 -6.19
N LEU A 160 -7.16 -13.67 -6.79
CA LEU A 160 -6.44 -12.43 -6.48
C LEU A 160 -5.76 -11.86 -7.72
N SER A 161 -5.67 -10.55 -7.78
CA SER A 161 -4.97 -9.86 -8.86
C SER A 161 -4.46 -8.51 -8.39
N SER A 162 -3.26 -8.13 -8.83
CA SER A 162 -2.74 -6.78 -8.71
C SER A 162 -2.81 -6.09 -10.08
N MET A 163 -3.42 -4.93 -10.13
CA MET A 163 -3.69 -4.18 -11.36
C MET A 163 -3.02 -2.81 -11.32
N LYS A 164 -2.41 -2.39 -12.43
CA LYS A 164 -1.74 -1.07 -12.53
C LYS A 164 -2.76 0.08 -12.71
N ILE A 165 -3.75 0.14 -11.83
CA ILE A 165 -4.81 1.16 -11.80
C ILE A 165 -4.86 1.91 -10.46
N GLY A 166 -3.71 2.08 -9.82
CA GLY A 166 -3.60 2.96 -8.66
C GLY A 166 -3.83 4.44 -9.03
N SER A 167 -4.33 5.22 -8.07
CA SER A 167 -4.76 6.61 -8.29
C SER A 167 -3.68 7.51 -8.89
N LEU A 168 -2.45 7.44 -8.42
CA LEU A 168 -1.33 8.24 -8.95
C LEU A 168 -0.85 7.74 -10.32
N ALA A 169 -0.89 6.42 -10.56
CA ALA A 169 -0.55 5.84 -11.85
C ALA A 169 -1.55 6.29 -12.93
N LEU A 170 -2.85 6.26 -12.61
CA LEU A 170 -3.89 6.75 -13.51
C LEU A 170 -3.75 8.26 -13.76
N TYR A 171 -3.57 9.04 -12.71
CA TYR A 171 -3.34 10.48 -12.83
C TYR A 171 -2.16 10.79 -13.75
N ARG A 172 -1.00 10.18 -13.50
CA ARG A 172 0.20 10.40 -14.31
C ARG A 172 0.02 10.05 -15.78
N ASN A 173 -0.70 8.98 -16.07
CA ASN A 173 -0.84 8.46 -17.43
C ASN A 173 -1.92 9.18 -18.25
N TYR A 174 -2.93 9.74 -17.61
CA TYR A 174 -4.11 10.26 -18.29
C TYR A 174 -4.32 11.77 -18.12
N VAL A 175 -3.78 12.40 -17.07
CA VAL A 175 -3.93 13.84 -16.85
C VAL A 175 -2.75 14.58 -17.44
N ARG A 176 -2.96 15.23 -18.59
CA ARG A 176 -1.90 15.90 -19.36
C ARG A 176 -1.64 17.32 -18.86
N GLN A 177 -2.69 18.07 -18.54
CA GLN A 177 -2.58 19.43 -18.06
C GLN A 177 -2.56 19.45 -16.54
N LYS A 178 -1.39 19.57 -15.96
CA LYS A 178 -1.19 19.74 -14.51
C LYS A 178 -1.50 21.19 -14.10
N LYS A 179 -2.74 21.62 -14.30
CA LYS A 179 -3.19 22.95 -13.84
C LYS A 179 -3.46 22.90 -12.33
N SER A 180 -3.42 24.06 -11.69
CA SER A 180 -3.88 24.21 -10.30
C SER A 180 -5.33 24.78 -10.32
N PRO A 181 -6.33 24.08 -9.75
CA PRO A 181 -6.26 22.76 -9.12
C PRO A 181 -6.08 21.62 -10.16
N PRO A 182 -5.39 20.54 -9.77
CA PRO A 182 -4.97 19.48 -10.70
C PRO A 182 -6.09 18.45 -10.92
N PHE A 183 -7.25 18.89 -11.37
CA PHE A 183 -8.36 18.00 -11.69
C PHE A 183 -8.30 17.53 -13.14
N PRO A 184 -8.63 16.26 -13.43
CA PRO A 184 -8.77 15.79 -14.80
C PRO A 184 -9.91 16.51 -15.51
N THR A 185 -9.73 16.81 -16.79
CA THR A 185 -10.80 17.24 -17.67
C THR A 185 -11.85 16.13 -17.83
N ARG A 186 -13.04 16.47 -18.33
CA ARG A 186 -14.10 15.48 -18.59
C ARG A 186 -13.62 14.36 -19.55
N ALA A 187 -12.87 14.70 -20.59
CA ALA A 187 -12.33 13.72 -21.54
C ALA A 187 -11.28 12.80 -20.89
N GLU A 188 -10.38 13.35 -20.05
CA GLU A 188 -9.40 12.57 -19.29
C GLU A 188 -10.09 11.64 -18.27
N SER A 189 -11.12 12.13 -17.59
CA SER A 189 -11.93 11.31 -16.67
C SER A 189 -12.59 10.14 -17.40
N TRP A 190 -13.17 10.37 -18.58
CA TRP A 190 -13.73 9.28 -19.40
C TRP A 190 -12.67 8.27 -19.84
N SER A 191 -11.49 8.74 -20.19
CA SER A 191 -10.37 7.85 -20.57
C SER A 191 -9.93 6.98 -19.39
N ILE A 192 -9.84 7.54 -18.19
CA ILE A 192 -9.53 6.80 -16.95
C ILE A 192 -10.62 5.74 -16.69
N ILE A 193 -11.89 6.13 -16.73
CA ILE A 193 -13.02 5.22 -16.48
C ILE A 193 -12.99 4.05 -17.49
N ARG A 194 -12.84 4.35 -18.78
CA ARG A 194 -12.79 3.32 -19.84
C ARG A 194 -11.64 2.35 -19.63
N TYR A 195 -10.45 2.87 -19.35
CA TYR A 195 -9.27 2.03 -19.08
C TYR A 195 -9.47 1.15 -17.85
N THR A 196 -9.92 1.72 -16.74
CA THR A 196 -10.17 0.99 -15.50
C THR A 196 -11.20 -0.13 -15.69
N ARG A 197 -12.31 0.18 -16.39
CA ARG A 197 -13.33 -0.83 -16.73
C ARG A 197 -12.77 -1.95 -17.60
N MET A 198 -11.92 -1.63 -18.57
CA MET A 198 -11.27 -2.62 -19.43
C MET A 198 -10.34 -3.54 -18.60
N VAL A 199 -9.51 -2.95 -17.74
CA VAL A 199 -8.57 -3.73 -16.89
C VAL A 199 -9.33 -4.64 -15.93
N ILE A 200 -10.34 -4.12 -15.21
CA ILE A 200 -11.16 -4.94 -14.29
C ILE A 200 -11.94 -6.00 -15.07
N GLY A 201 -12.56 -5.64 -16.19
CA GLY A 201 -13.34 -6.55 -17.02
C GLY A 201 -12.52 -7.69 -17.67
N SER A 202 -11.20 -7.50 -17.80
CA SER A 202 -10.29 -8.54 -18.28
C SER A 202 -10.05 -9.65 -17.26
N LYS A 203 -10.37 -9.41 -15.99
CA LYS A 203 -10.15 -10.33 -14.86
C LYS A 203 -11.29 -11.33 -14.74
N LYS A 204 -11.23 -12.36 -15.60
CA LYS A 204 -12.30 -13.39 -15.71
C LYS A 204 -12.52 -14.17 -14.41
N GLU A 205 -11.47 -14.34 -13.62
CA GLU A 205 -11.45 -15.03 -12.33
C GLU A 205 -12.34 -14.40 -11.26
N PHE A 206 -12.75 -13.14 -11.47
CA PHE A 206 -13.68 -12.43 -10.56
C PHE A 206 -15.13 -12.39 -11.05
N ARG A 207 -15.41 -12.96 -12.23
CA ARG A 207 -16.77 -12.97 -12.77
C ARG A 207 -17.72 -13.80 -11.89
N GLY A 208 -18.90 -13.23 -11.62
CA GLY A 208 -19.89 -13.87 -10.76
C GLY A 208 -19.52 -13.85 -9.26
N PHE A 209 -18.38 -13.27 -8.88
CA PHE A 209 -18.08 -13.05 -7.48
C PHE A 209 -18.88 -11.85 -6.98
N GLY A 210 -19.68 -12.08 -5.94
CA GLY A 210 -20.47 -11.06 -5.24
C GLY A 210 -20.27 -11.19 -3.74
N GLY A 211 -20.97 -10.37 -2.95
CA GLY A 211 -20.89 -10.35 -1.49
C GLY A 211 -20.47 -8.99 -0.96
N THR A 212 -19.89 -8.95 0.23
CA THR A 212 -19.45 -7.71 0.87
C THR A 212 -18.14 -7.20 0.26
N ALA A 213 -18.08 -5.90 -0.05
CA ALA A 213 -16.86 -5.25 -0.51
C ALA A 213 -16.15 -4.57 0.67
N TYR A 214 -14.89 -4.91 0.88
CA TYR A 214 -14.00 -4.29 1.86
C TYR A 214 -13.01 -3.41 1.12
N LEU A 215 -13.06 -2.10 1.37
CA LEU A 215 -12.22 -1.13 0.71
C LEU A 215 -11.10 -0.68 1.65
N THR A 216 -9.85 -0.82 1.22
CA THR A 216 -8.66 -0.42 1.98
C THR A 216 -7.81 0.58 1.19
N GLY A 217 -6.72 1.03 1.79
CA GLY A 217 -5.81 1.98 1.16
C GLY A 217 -6.16 3.45 1.32
N GLY A 218 -5.25 4.30 0.86
CA GLY A 218 -5.38 5.76 1.01
C GLY A 218 -6.52 6.35 0.19
N THR A 219 -6.74 5.83 -1.00
CA THR A 219 -7.81 6.27 -1.90
C THR A 219 -9.18 5.95 -1.31
N ALA A 220 -9.37 4.72 -0.80
CA ALA A 220 -10.62 4.31 -0.16
C ALA A 220 -10.97 5.20 1.05
N ARG A 221 -10.01 5.46 1.93
CA ARG A 221 -10.20 6.35 3.07
C ARG A 221 -10.57 7.78 2.64
N THR A 222 -9.98 8.29 1.57
CA THR A 222 -10.32 9.62 1.05
C THR A 222 -11.76 9.65 0.52
N ILE A 223 -12.17 8.63 -0.23
CA ILE A 223 -13.55 8.52 -0.73
C ILE A 223 -14.55 8.46 0.45
N ALA A 224 -14.27 7.65 1.47
CA ALA A 224 -15.11 7.54 2.66
C ALA A 224 -15.25 8.89 3.39
N LYS A 225 -14.14 9.65 3.55
CA LYS A 225 -14.16 10.99 4.15
C LYS A 225 -15.01 11.98 3.32
N LEU A 226 -14.84 11.98 2.00
CA LEU A 226 -15.62 12.83 1.10
C LEU A 226 -17.10 12.47 1.16
N HIS A 227 -17.44 11.20 1.10
CA HIS A 227 -18.82 10.74 1.22
C HIS A 227 -19.47 11.20 2.53
N LYS A 228 -18.77 11.03 3.66
CA LYS A 228 -19.24 11.51 4.96
C LYS A 228 -19.45 13.02 4.99
N ALA A 229 -18.55 13.79 4.40
CA ALA A 229 -18.63 15.25 4.37
C ALA A 229 -19.81 15.74 3.51
N VAL A 230 -20.13 15.04 2.41
CA VAL A 230 -21.19 15.45 1.47
C VAL A 230 -22.56 14.95 1.90
N PHE A 231 -22.65 13.70 2.39
CA PHE A 231 -23.94 13.04 2.62
C PHE A 231 -24.28 12.81 4.11
N GLY A 232 -23.40 13.19 5.04
CA GLY A 232 -23.70 13.16 6.48
C GLY A 232 -23.89 11.76 7.07
N GLY A 233 -23.40 10.71 6.43
CA GLY A 233 -23.58 9.33 6.86
C GLY A 233 -22.72 8.96 8.07
N ALA A 234 -23.27 8.18 9.00
CA ALA A 234 -22.54 7.53 10.09
C ALA A 234 -21.71 6.37 9.54
N GLY A 235 -20.63 6.68 8.82
CA GLY A 235 -19.61 5.70 8.45
C GLY A 235 -18.57 5.64 9.56
N THR A 236 -18.39 4.49 10.20
CA THR A 236 -17.24 4.24 11.08
C THR A 236 -15.98 4.20 10.21
N THR A 237 -15.25 5.30 10.18
CA THR A 237 -13.88 5.34 9.69
C THR A 237 -12.96 5.04 10.87
N ASP A 238 -12.85 3.79 11.25
CA ASP A 238 -11.77 3.36 12.11
C ASP A 238 -10.47 3.40 11.30
N GLY A 239 -9.56 4.26 11.73
CA GLY A 239 -8.29 4.55 11.07
C GLY A 239 -7.25 3.47 11.19
#